data_ce0ceec37135aff1f11a2e144154f097
#
_entry.id   ce0ceec37135aff1f11a2e144154f097
#
_cell.length_a   1.000
_cell.length_b   1.000
_cell.length_c   1.000
_cell.angle_alpha   90.00
_cell.angle_beta   90.00
_cell.angle_gamma   90.00
#
_symmetry.space_group_name_H-M   'P 1'
#
loop_
_entity.id
_entity.type
_entity.pdbx_description
1 polymer ?
#
loop_
_entity_poly.entity_id
_entity_poly.type
_entity_poly.pdbx_seq_one_letter_code
_entity_poly.pdbx_strand_id
1 'polypeptide(L)'
;MKRSQLFLPTLKENPSEASIISHRLMLRSGMIRQSSSGIYTWLPLGYKVLKNIENIIRSEQNLISQELLMPTIQDSEIWKKSGRFDDYGKEMLKFKDRHEHELLYGPTNEELITDIFSKNVVSYKSL
;
A
#
# COMPACT_ATOMS: atom_id res chain seq x y z
N MET A 1 13.85 4.01 -24.91
CA MET A 1 14.56 5.01 -24.09
C MET A 1 16.04 4.68 -24.09
N LYS A 2 16.93 5.65 -24.35
CA LYS A 2 18.38 5.45 -24.27
C LYS A 2 18.83 5.41 -22.82
N ARG A 3 19.88 4.62 -22.49
CA ARG A 3 20.43 4.54 -21.12
C ARG A 3 20.79 5.92 -20.55
N SER A 4 21.29 6.84 -21.38
CA SER A 4 21.62 8.21 -21.01
C SER A 4 20.42 9.08 -20.61
N GLN A 5 19.20 8.63 -20.89
CA GLN A 5 17.94 9.31 -20.54
C GLN A 5 17.25 8.70 -19.33
N LEU A 6 17.77 7.58 -18.80
CA LEU A 6 17.21 6.90 -17.64
C LEU A 6 17.75 7.54 -16.36
N PHE A 7 16.87 8.03 -15.51
CA PHE A 7 17.22 8.46 -14.16
C PHE A 7 17.57 7.23 -13.30
N LEU A 8 18.87 6.99 -13.14
CA LEU A 8 19.41 5.82 -12.41
C LEU A 8 20.56 6.28 -11.48
N PRO A 9 20.25 6.93 -10.35
CA PRO A 9 21.24 7.44 -9.43
C PRO A 9 21.81 6.34 -8.53
N THR A 10 22.80 5.60 -9.04
CA THR A 10 23.48 4.54 -8.28
C THR A 10 24.42 5.12 -7.22
N LEU A 11 24.64 4.37 -6.12
CA LEU A 11 25.59 4.71 -5.07
C LEU A 11 26.79 3.77 -5.11
N LYS A 12 28.00 4.31 -4.94
CA LYS A 12 29.22 3.51 -4.85
C LYS A 12 29.36 2.86 -3.47
N GLU A 13 29.02 3.59 -2.42
CA GLU A 13 29.16 3.17 -1.03
C GLU A 13 27.90 2.49 -0.50
N ASN A 14 28.07 1.71 0.56
CA ASN A 14 26.94 1.12 1.26
C ASN A 14 26.32 2.19 2.19
N PRO A 15 25.01 2.42 2.11
CA PRO A 15 24.32 3.27 3.08
C PRO A 15 24.45 2.69 4.49
N SER A 16 24.84 3.52 5.44
CA SER A 16 25.09 3.09 6.85
C SER A 16 23.81 2.61 7.55
N GLU A 17 22.65 3.16 7.17
CA GLU A 17 21.33 2.84 7.69
C GLU A 17 20.74 1.51 7.16
N ALA A 18 21.36 0.92 6.13
CA ALA A 18 20.85 -0.30 5.49
C ALA A 18 21.55 -1.55 6.01
N SER A 19 21.02 -2.15 7.08
CA SER A 19 21.53 -3.40 7.66
C SER A 19 21.18 -4.64 6.81
N ILE A 20 20.00 -4.66 6.17
CA ILE A 20 19.50 -5.78 5.38
C ILE A 20 20.07 -5.70 3.96
N ILE A 21 20.58 -6.85 3.44
CA ILE A 21 21.24 -6.92 2.12
C ILE A 21 20.34 -6.44 0.99
N SER A 22 19.08 -6.86 0.94
CA SER A 22 18.13 -6.44 -0.10
C SER A 22 17.88 -4.93 -0.07
N HIS A 23 17.68 -4.36 1.10
CA HIS A 23 17.52 -2.91 1.27
C HIS A 23 18.76 -2.14 0.78
N ARG A 24 19.95 -2.61 1.16
CA ARG A 24 21.23 -2.03 0.72
C ARG A 24 21.37 -2.05 -0.80
N LEU A 25 21.05 -3.18 -1.43
CA LEU A 25 21.14 -3.32 -2.89
C LEU A 25 20.11 -2.45 -3.60
N MET A 26 18.90 -2.32 -3.10
CA MET A 26 17.87 -1.44 -3.66
C MET A 26 18.28 0.03 -3.59
N LEU A 27 18.87 0.49 -2.49
CA LEU A 27 19.41 1.85 -2.38
C LEU A 27 20.58 2.08 -3.33
N ARG A 28 21.55 1.15 -3.37
CA ARG A 28 22.75 1.26 -4.22
C ARG A 28 22.43 1.23 -5.69
N SER A 29 21.50 0.40 -6.13
CA SER A 29 21.09 0.31 -7.53
C SER A 29 20.22 1.47 -8.01
N GLY A 30 19.84 2.39 -7.13
CA GLY A 30 18.95 3.50 -7.47
C GLY A 30 17.51 3.06 -7.74
N MET A 31 17.05 2.00 -7.08
CA MET A 31 15.66 1.57 -7.13
C MET A 31 14.75 2.36 -6.19
N ILE A 32 15.27 2.73 -5.03
CA ILE A 32 14.55 3.50 -4.01
C ILE A 32 15.42 4.62 -3.44
N ARG A 33 14.77 5.61 -2.82
CA ARG A 33 15.38 6.64 -1.95
C ARG A 33 14.53 6.83 -0.72
N GLN A 34 15.19 6.95 0.42
CA GLN A 34 14.52 7.25 1.68
C GLN A 34 14.18 8.74 1.74
N SER A 35 12.92 9.04 2.02
CA SER A 35 12.42 10.40 2.26
C SER A 35 12.47 10.74 3.75
N SER A 36 12.08 9.79 4.59
CA SER A 36 12.22 9.83 6.06
C SER A 36 12.27 8.40 6.58
N SER A 37 12.48 8.23 7.89
CA SER A 37 12.54 6.89 8.49
C SER A 37 11.30 6.05 8.15
N GLY A 38 11.50 4.91 7.50
CA GLY A 38 10.42 4.02 7.05
C GLY A 38 9.66 4.46 5.79
N ILE A 39 9.93 5.66 5.25
CA ILE A 39 9.21 6.20 4.07
C ILE A 39 10.16 6.31 2.88
N TYR A 40 9.78 5.67 1.77
CA TYR A 40 10.63 5.55 0.59
C TYR A 40 9.93 6.03 -0.68
N THR A 41 10.71 6.67 -1.55
CA THR A 41 10.31 6.96 -2.93
C THR A 41 10.82 5.84 -3.83
N TRP A 42 9.95 5.26 -4.64
CA TRP A 42 10.33 4.33 -5.69
C TRP A 42 10.81 5.12 -6.92
N LEU A 43 12.07 4.91 -7.31
CA LEU A 43 12.65 5.51 -8.50
C LEU A 43 12.28 4.68 -9.76
N PRO A 44 12.50 5.20 -10.98
CA PRO A 44 11.99 4.57 -12.20
C PRO A 44 12.30 3.08 -12.36
N LEU A 45 13.52 2.65 -12.01
CA LEU A 45 13.89 1.23 -12.08
C LEU A 45 13.13 0.39 -11.05
N GLY A 46 13.09 0.84 -9.80
CA GLY A 46 12.37 0.15 -8.73
C GLY A 46 10.87 0.11 -8.97
N TYR A 47 10.29 1.22 -9.42
CA TYR A 47 8.87 1.28 -9.77
C TYR A 47 8.51 0.32 -10.91
N LYS A 48 9.38 0.17 -11.92
CA LYS A 48 9.18 -0.82 -12.99
C LYS A 48 9.16 -2.25 -12.46
N VAL A 49 10.06 -2.59 -11.53
CA VAL A 49 10.07 -3.92 -10.88
C VAL A 49 8.79 -4.13 -10.07
N LEU A 50 8.38 -3.13 -9.28
CA LEU A 50 7.13 -3.17 -8.52
C LEU A 50 5.92 -3.43 -9.43
N LYS A 51 5.82 -2.72 -10.56
CA LYS A 51 4.74 -2.90 -11.54
C LYS A 51 4.75 -4.29 -12.18
N ASN A 52 5.92 -4.86 -12.42
CA ASN A 52 6.01 -6.23 -12.94
C ASN A 52 5.47 -7.25 -11.93
N ILE A 53 5.82 -7.10 -10.64
CA ILE A 53 5.30 -7.96 -9.57
C ILE A 53 3.78 -7.80 -9.44
N GLU A 54 3.29 -6.56 -9.44
CA GLU A 54 1.86 -6.25 -9.41
C GLU A 54 1.10 -6.90 -10.57
N ASN A 55 1.66 -6.88 -11.79
CA ASN A 55 1.05 -7.50 -12.96
C ASN A 55 1.00 -9.03 -12.86
N ILE A 56 2.03 -9.66 -12.30
CA ILE A 56 2.04 -11.11 -12.06
C ILE A 56 0.92 -11.47 -11.07
N ILE A 57 0.85 -10.77 -9.93
CA ILE A 57 -0.19 -11.00 -8.92
C ILE A 57 -1.59 -10.80 -9.53
N ARG A 58 -1.78 -9.72 -10.28
CA ARG A 58 -3.05 -9.42 -10.96
C ARG A 58 -3.46 -10.51 -11.93
N SER A 59 -2.53 -11.02 -12.72
CA SER A 59 -2.80 -12.09 -13.68
C SER A 59 -3.29 -13.37 -13.01
N GLU A 60 -2.68 -13.73 -11.89
CA GLU A 60 -3.09 -14.92 -11.12
C GLU A 60 -4.42 -14.71 -10.39
N GLN A 61 -4.61 -13.56 -9.76
CA GLN A 61 -5.83 -13.27 -8.99
C GLN A 61 -7.07 -13.09 -9.88
N ASN A 62 -6.93 -12.53 -11.07
CA ASN A 62 -8.05 -12.35 -12.01
C ASN A 62 -8.67 -13.67 -12.50
N LEU A 63 -8.02 -14.81 -12.26
CA LEU A 63 -8.60 -16.11 -12.55
C LEU A 63 -9.72 -16.53 -11.59
N ILE A 64 -9.72 -15.98 -10.38
CA ILE A 64 -10.59 -16.40 -9.26
C ILE A 64 -11.30 -15.24 -8.57
N SER A 65 -10.97 -14.00 -8.88
CA SER A 65 -11.52 -12.82 -8.20
C SER A 65 -11.64 -11.62 -9.15
N GLN A 66 -12.38 -10.61 -8.73
CA GLN A 66 -12.51 -9.34 -9.44
C GLN A 66 -11.72 -8.26 -8.69
N GLU A 67 -10.92 -7.50 -9.43
CA GLU A 67 -10.15 -6.38 -8.87
C GLU A 67 -11.07 -5.18 -8.65
N LEU A 68 -10.95 -4.53 -7.49
CA LEU A 68 -11.57 -3.24 -7.23
C LEU A 68 -10.60 -2.31 -6.51
N LEU A 69 -10.84 -1.02 -6.66
CA LEU A 69 -10.07 0.03 -6.02
C LEU A 69 -10.87 0.62 -4.87
N MET A 70 -10.42 0.39 -3.65
CA MET A 70 -11.03 0.92 -2.44
C MET A 70 -10.27 2.15 -1.92
N PRO A 71 -10.94 3.08 -1.23
CA PRO A 71 -10.27 4.24 -0.65
C PRO A 71 -9.31 3.83 0.48
N THR A 72 -8.17 4.51 0.54
CA THR A 72 -7.18 4.32 1.61
C THR A 72 -7.61 5.00 2.92
N ILE A 73 -8.32 6.14 2.80
CA ILE A 73 -8.93 6.81 3.94
C ILE A 73 -10.30 6.20 4.17
N GLN A 74 -10.55 5.75 5.39
CA GLN A 74 -11.74 5.01 5.77
C GLN A 74 -12.44 5.69 6.95
N ASP A 75 -13.77 5.51 7.01
CA ASP A 75 -14.59 5.98 8.12
C ASP A 75 -14.32 5.12 9.37
N SER A 76 -14.17 5.76 10.52
CA SER A 76 -13.94 5.07 11.79
C SER A 76 -15.10 4.16 12.22
N GLU A 77 -16.33 4.45 11.77
CA GLU A 77 -17.53 3.71 12.17
C GLU A 77 -17.51 2.23 11.76
N ILE A 78 -16.95 1.90 10.58
CA ILE A 78 -16.85 0.50 10.16
C ILE A 78 -15.87 -0.29 11.05
N TRP A 79 -14.84 0.38 11.56
CA TRP A 79 -13.84 -0.18 12.47
C TRP A 79 -14.34 -0.30 13.91
N LYS A 80 -15.18 0.64 14.35
CA LYS A 80 -15.89 0.56 15.64
C LYS A 80 -16.89 -0.61 15.65
N LYS A 81 -17.61 -0.81 14.54
CA LYS A 81 -18.54 -1.96 14.38
C LYS A 81 -17.84 -3.32 14.43
N SER A 82 -16.63 -3.44 13.90
CA SER A 82 -15.83 -4.67 13.98
C SER A 82 -15.16 -4.86 15.35
N GLY A 83 -15.11 -3.83 16.19
CA GLY A 83 -14.39 -3.82 17.46
C GLY A 83 -12.88 -3.60 17.34
N ARG A 84 -12.35 -3.49 16.10
CA ARG A 84 -10.90 -3.38 15.85
C ARG A 84 -10.35 -1.95 15.95
N PHE A 85 -11.21 -0.94 16.10
CA PHE A 85 -10.78 0.46 16.15
C PHE A 85 -9.84 0.75 17.33
N ASP A 86 -10.10 0.17 18.50
CA ASP A 86 -9.28 0.36 19.69
C ASP A 86 -8.15 -0.67 19.77
N ASP A 87 -8.36 -1.87 19.27
CA ASP A 87 -7.37 -2.97 19.27
C ASP A 87 -6.09 -2.64 18.49
N TYR A 88 -6.18 -1.85 17.41
CA TYR A 88 -5.01 -1.38 16.65
C TYR A 88 -4.16 -0.36 17.42
N GLY A 89 -4.70 0.25 18.46
CA GLY A 89 -3.96 1.15 19.33
C GLY A 89 -3.31 2.33 18.61
N LYS A 90 -2.05 2.63 18.98
CA LYS A 90 -1.28 3.79 18.47
C LYS A 90 -0.73 3.59 17.05
N GLU A 91 -0.74 2.39 16.51
CA GLU A 91 -0.22 2.09 15.17
C GLU A 91 -1.18 2.55 14.07
N MET A 92 -2.46 2.68 14.38
CA MET A 92 -3.46 3.20 13.45
C MET A 92 -3.36 4.72 13.35
N LEU A 93 -3.11 5.23 12.14
CA LEU A 93 -3.15 6.67 11.88
C LEU A 93 -4.61 7.16 11.89
N LYS A 94 -5.01 7.81 12.97
CA LYS A 94 -6.35 8.40 13.17
C LYS A 94 -6.26 9.91 13.03
N PHE A 95 -7.25 10.52 12.40
CA PHE A 95 -7.33 11.97 12.22
C PHE A 95 -8.79 12.40 12.05
N LYS A 96 -9.04 13.70 12.09
CA LYS A 96 -10.35 14.29 11.86
C LYS A 96 -10.33 15.15 10.61
N ASP A 97 -11.44 15.17 9.88
CA ASP A 97 -11.63 16.10 8.79
C ASP A 97 -12.05 17.50 9.30
N ARG A 98 -12.27 18.45 8.38
CA ARG A 98 -12.72 19.82 8.73
C ARG A 98 -14.11 19.88 9.39
N HIS A 99 -14.87 18.79 9.35
CA HIS A 99 -16.21 18.67 9.96
C HIS A 99 -16.17 17.82 11.23
N GLU A 100 -15.00 17.58 11.80
CA GLU A 100 -14.78 16.74 13.00
C GLU A 100 -15.15 15.26 12.81
N HIS A 101 -15.35 14.79 11.56
CA HIS A 101 -15.55 13.37 11.32
C HIS A 101 -14.24 12.60 11.56
N GLU A 102 -14.37 11.53 12.31
CA GLU A 102 -13.24 10.69 12.70
C GLU A 102 -12.92 9.71 11.57
N LEU A 103 -11.76 9.85 10.98
CA LEU A 103 -11.26 9.08 9.85
C LEU A 103 -9.95 8.39 10.24
N LEU A 104 -9.58 7.39 9.46
CA LEU A 104 -8.31 6.69 9.63
C LEU A 104 -7.68 6.35 8.26
N TYR A 105 -6.37 6.17 8.28
CA TYR A 105 -5.65 5.56 7.15
C TYR A 105 -5.75 4.04 7.33
N GLY A 106 -6.52 3.39 6.44
CA GLY A 106 -6.82 1.96 6.56
C GLY A 106 -5.58 1.08 6.50
N PRO A 107 -5.20 0.41 7.59
CA PRO A 107 -4.07 -0.52 7.60
C PRO A 107 -4.37 -1.79 6.80
N THR A 108 -5.64 -2.10 6.62
CA THR A 108 -6.16 -3.26 5.89
C THR A 108 -7.58 -2.97 5.39
N ASN A 109 -8.17 -3.87 4.60
CA ASN A 109 -9.42 -3.62 3.88
C ASN A 109 -10.57 -4.59 4.22
N GLU A 110 -10.43 -5.45 5.22
CA GLU A 110 -11.45 -6.45 5.57
C GLU A 110 -12.78 -5.81 5.97
N GLU A 111 -12.75 -4.75 6.77
CA GLU A 111 -13.95 -4.01 7.16
C GLU A 111 -14.64 -3.38 5.96
N LEU A 112 -13.85 -2.75 5.10
CA LEU A 112 -14.37 -2.03 3.94
C LEU A 112 -14.97 -2.96 2.89
N ILE A 113 -14.30 -4.08 2.56
CA ILE A 113 -14.84 -5.05 1.60
C ILE A 113 -16.07 -5.75 2.15
N THR A 114 -16.11 -6.03 3.44
CA THR A 114 -17.29 -6.61 4.11
C THR A 114 -18.48 -5.66 4.08
N ASP A 115 -18.25 -4.37 4.31
CA ASP A 115 -19.30 -3.34 4.22
C ASP A 115 -19.84 -3.22 2.80
N ILE A 116 -18.95 -3.18 1.80
CA ILE A 116 -19.34 -3.17 0.37
C ILE A 116 -20.17 -4.41 0.03
N PHE A 117 -19.71 -5.60 0.44
CA PHE A 117 -20.41 -6.84 0.19
C PHE A 117 -21.79 -6.86 0.84
N SER A 118 -21.89 -6.51 2.11
CA SER A 118 -23.15 -6.53 2.86
C SER A 118 -24.22 -5.59 2.29
N LYS A 119 -23.81 -4.49 1.68
CA LYS A 119 -24.72 -3.49 1.08
C LYS A 119 -25.16 -3.82 -0.34
N ASN A 120 -24.38 -4.61 -1.07
CA ASN A 120 -24.59 -4.81 -2.52
C ASN A 120 -24.98 -6.24 -2.89
N VAL A 121 -24.62 -7.24 -2.08
CA VAL A 121 -24.96 -8.64 -2.35
C VAL A 121 -26.21 -9.02 -1.56
N VAL A 122 -27.34 -9.02 -2.23
CA VAL A 122 -28.67 -9.32 -1.63
C VAL A 122 -29.10 -10.77 -1.82
N SER A 123 -28.38 -11.56 -2.63
CA SER A 123 -28.69 -12.96 -2.91
C SER A 123 -27.42 -13.76 -3.17
N TYR A 124 -27.41 -15.01 -2.70
CA TYR A 124 -26.34 -15.98 -3.01
C TYR A 124 -26.15 -16.23 -4.53
N LYS A 125 -27.17 -15.95 -5.33
CA LYS A 125 -27.08 -16.04 -6.80
C LYS A 125 -26.22 -14.97 -7.45
N SER A 126 -25.82 -13.97 -6.68
CA SER A 126 -24.91 -12.89 -7.12
C SER A 126 -23.44 -13.17 -6.78
N LEU A 127 -23.15 -14.34 -6.22
CA LEU A 127 -21.80 -14.82 -5.86
C LEU A 127 -21.15 -15.56 -7.02
#